data_1b4a0852a00d02ec058677373c4eaf88
#
_entry.id   1b4a0852a00d02ec058677373c4eaf88
#
_cell.length_a   1.000
_cell.length_b   1.000
_cell.length_c   1.000
_cell.angle_alpha   90.00
_cell.angle_beta   90.00
_cell.angle_gamma   90.00
#
_symmetry.space_group_name_H-M   'P 1'
#
loop_
_entity.id
_entity.type
_entity.pdbx_description
1 polymer ?
#
loop_
_entity_poly.entity_id
_entity_poly.type
_entity_poly.pdbx_seq_one_letter_code
_entity_poly.pdbx_strand_id
1 'polypeptide(L)'
;MSYGRQKRRKKCLKSAAKSAEKCQRMTIKDCSDMKQTKVTLREKPIKGGAMLSLYLDYYPAITHPETGKPTRREFLNIHVEAKPRTAAQRRENANKRDVAEAIRARRQVEVSEGGASFRVKQQAANVDFLAFFRNEANKQKGKTRNSYFVCYRRFVEYMGGVETLPFSELNRPLCDGFREYIMATKSLQNNTTQLSPNSVSTYFKKFKAVLHAAFKKELTEKNFAALIGSIKPAKTEREFLTDDEVQRLIKAECYPDTLKRAALFSIFTGLRISDVRKLTWGEVQQSGGRWFLQYRQQKTGNPEILPLPPVAVQMLGERAADEVKPFEGVPKLTTPYLEKWMSAAGITKHITFHCFRHTAATLLIERGVDIYTVQKILGHADVATTQIYARMLDDKKRAAMETINFDLTEYKH
;
A
#
# COMPACT_ATOMS: atom_id res chain seq x y z
N MET A 1 -30.91 -37.37 -21.80
CA MET A 1 -31.03 -35.90 -22.06
C MET A 1 -29.73 -35.09 -21.88
N SER A 2 -28.53 -35.66 -21.95
CA SER A 2 -27.27 -34.95 -21.65
C SER A 2 -26.47 -34.51 -22.90
N TYR A 3 -26.69 -35.11 -24.04
CA TYR A 3 -25.89 -34.87 -25.27
C TYR A 3 -26.18 -33.54 -25.99
N GLY A 4 -27.39 -33.01 -25.82
CA GLY A 4 -27.80 -31.73 -26.45
C GLY A 4 -27.22 -30.46 -25.78
N ARG A 5 -26.95 -30.53 -24.47
CA ARG A 5 -26.40 -29.37 -23.71
C ARG A 5 -24.90 -29.16 -23.98
N GLN A 6 -24.14 -30.20 -24.20
CA GLN A 6 -22.71 -30.08 -24.53
C GLN A 6 -22.46 -29.50 -25.92
N LYS A 7 -23.30 -29.85 -26.91
CA LYS A 7 -23.20 -29.29 -28.27
C LYS A 7 -23.53 -27.80 -28.32
N ARG A 8 -24.52 -27.32 -27.53
CA ARG A 8 -24.85 -25.90 -27.40
C ARG A 8 -23.75 -25.10 -26.69
N ARG A 9 -23.12 -25.66 -25.62
CA ARG A 9 -21.99 -25.03 -24.92
C ARG A 9 -20.76 -24.85 -25.83
N LYS A 10 -20.41 -25.87 -26.62
CA LYS A 10 -19.30 -25.79 -27.59
C LYS A 10 -19.57 -24.78 -28.72
N LYS A 11 -20.82 -24.61 -29.13
CA LYS A 11 -21.19 -23.62 -30.16
C LYS A 11 -21.14 -22.19 -29.63
N CYS A 12 -21.55 -21.95 -28.37
CA CYS A 12 -21.42 -20.64 -27.68
C CYS A 12 -19.97 -20.26 -27.44
N LEU A 13 -19.10 -21.19 -27.01
CA LEU A 13 -17.67 -20.94 -26.77
C LEU A 13 -16.92 -20.63 -28.08
N LYS A 14 -17.25 -21.30 -29.19
CA LYS A 14 -16.68 -20.98 -30.53
C LYS A 14 -17.17 -19.63 -31.06
N SER A 15 -18.40 -19.22 -30.76
CA SER A 15 -18.91 -17.90 -31.13
C SER A 15 -18.24 -16.80 -30.32
N ALA A 16 -18.05 -16.98 -29.01
CA ALA A 16 -17.36 -16.03 -28.14
C ALA A 16 -15.86 -15.86 -28.49
N ALA A 17 -15.17 -16.97 -28.84
CA ALA A 17 -13.78 -16.93 -29.29
C ALA A 17 -13.63 -16.18 -30.62
N LYS A 18 -14.53 -16.43 -31.60
CA LYS A 18 -14.54 -15.67 -32.88
C LYS A 18 -14.87 -14.18 -32.71
N SER A 19 -15.75 -13.81 -31.75
CA SER A 19 -16.01 -12.41 -31.39
C SER A 19 -14.80 -11.75 -30.74
N ALA A 20 -14.08 -12.45 -29.86
CA ALA A 20 -12.87 -11.94 -29.23
C ALA A 20 -11.70 -11.75 -30.22
N GLU A 21 -11.51 -12.69 -31.14
CA GLU A 21 -10.51 -12.56 -32.24
C GLU A 21 -10.88 -11.43 -33.23
N LYS A 22 -12.17 -11.23 -33.51
CA LYS A 22 -12.62 -10.12 -34.37
C LYS A 22 -12.45 -8.76 -33.68
N CYS A 23 -12.65 -8.69 -32.34
CA CYS A 23 -12.40 -7.50 -31.55
C CYS A 23 -10.89 -7.19 -31.46
N GLN A 24 -10.01 -8.18 -31.28
CA GLN A 24 -8.56 -8.00 -31.31
C GLN A 24 -8.02 -7.61 -32.70
N ARG A 25 -8.58 -8.15 -33.77
CA ARG A 25 -8.19 -7.75 -35.15
C ARG A 25 -8.68 -6.35 -35.54
N MET A 26 -9.82 -5.89 -35.01
CA MET A 26 -10.28 -4.50 -35.20
C MET A 26 -9.40 -3.49 -34.45
N THR A 27 -8.89 -3.82 -33.26
CA THR A 27 -8.05 -2.89 -32.46
C THR A 27 -6.67 -2.64 -33.07
N ILE A 28 -6.13 -3.55 -33.88
CA ILE A 28 -4.80 -3.41 -34.51
C ILE A 28 -4.87 -2.72 -35.88
N LYS A 29 -5.97 -2.87 -36.63
CA LYS A 29 -6.14 -2.19 -37.93
C LYS A 29 -6.61 -0.75 -37.82
N ASP A 30 -7.39 -0.40 -36.78
CA ASP A 30 -7.88 0.97 -36.58
C ASP A 30 -6.82 1.93 -36.01
N CYS A 31 -5.67 1.42 -35.49
CA CYS A 31 -4.60 2.28 -34.98
C CYS A 31 -3.67 2.85 -36.06
N SER A 32 -3.64 2.26 -37.25
CA SER A 32 -2.73 2.70 -38.34
C SER A 32 -3.32 3.73 -39.29
N ASP A 33 -4.64 3.96 -39.28
CA ASP A 33 -5.34 4.86 -40.23
C ASP A 33 -6.06 6.06 -39.58
N MET A 34 -5.83 6.35 -38.29
CA MET A 34 -6.37 7.56 -37.67
C MET A 34 -5.56 8.78 -38.18
N LYS A 35 -6.11 9.49 -39.18
CA LYS A 35 -5.60 10.80 -39.61
C LYS A 35 -5.44 11.68 -38.36
N GLN A 36 -4.20 12.05 -38.04
CA GLN A 36 -3.92 12.96 -36.93
C GLN A 36 -4.74 14.25 -37.10
N THR A 37 -5.52 14.60 -36.09
CA THR A 37 -6.28 15.86 -36.10
C THR A 37 -5.34 17.03 -36.17
N LYS A 38 -5.48 17.87 -37.17
CA LYS A 38 -4.71 19.12 -37.34
C LYS A 38 -5.47 20.26 -36.67
N VAL A 39 -4.77 21.07 -35.88
CA VAL A 39 -5.33 22.28 -35.26
C VAL A 39 -4.81 23.50 -36.00
N THR A 40 -5.75 24.31 -36.54
CA THR A 40 -5.42 25.50 -37.33
C THR A 40 -6.01 26.74 -36.66
N LEU A 41 -5.21 27.79 -36.47
CA LEU A 41 -5.71 29.09 -36.02
C LEU A 41 -6.41 29.80 -37.18
N ARG A 42 -7.65 30.26 -36.95
CA ARG A 42 -8.45 30.97 -37.93
C ARG A 42 -9.09 32.22 -37.35
N GLU A 43 -9.53 33.11 -38.22
CA GLU A 43 -10.12 34.40 -37.90
C GLU A 43 -11.54 34.44 -38.41
N LYS A 44 -12.46 35.02 -37.65
CA LYS A 44 -13.86 35.25 -38.04
C LYS A 44 -14.23 36.71 -37.80
N PRO A 45 -14.76 37.43 -38.82
CA PRO A 45 -15.24 38.79 -38.62
C PRO A 45 -16.36 38.89 -37.63
N ILE A 46 -16.30 39.91 -36.77
CA ILE A 46 -17.30 40.28 -35.76
C ILE A 46 -17.51 41.78 -35.80
N LYS A 47 -18.58 42.28 -35.15
CA LYS A 47 -18.90 43.71 -35.09
C LYS A 47 -18.90 44.41 -36.46
N GLY A 48 -19.63 43.84 -37.42
CA GLY A 48 -19.74 44.41 -38.77
C GLY A 48 -18.40 44.42 -39.54
N GLY A 49 -17.42 43.57 -39.18
CA GLY A 49 -16.12 43.49 -39.86
C GLY A 49 -15.03 44.38 -39.28
N ALA A 50 -15.34 45.18 -38.26
CA ALA A 50 -14.34 46.04 -37.62
C ALA A 50 -13.32 45.25 -36.79
N MET A 51 -13.68 44.08 -36.23
CA MET A 51 -12.83 43.20 -35.43
C MET A 51 -12.87 41.79 -35.98
N LEU A 52 -11.82 41.01 -35.68
CA LEU A 52 -11.68 39.60 -35.99
C LEU A 52 -11.62 38.82 -34.67
N SER A 53 -12.42 37.78 -34.53
CA SER A 53 -12.35 36.85 -33.43
C SER A 53 -11.46 35.66 -33.80
N LEU A 54 -10.48 35.33 -32.98
CA LEU A 54 -9.57 34.21 -33.20
C LEU A 54 -10.19 32.93 -32.65
N TYR A 55 -10.10 31.82 -33.42
CA TYR A 55 -10.59 30.52 -33.05
C TYR A 55 -9.70 29.41 -33.61
N LEU A 56 -9.72 28.24 -32.94
CA LEU A 56 -9.08 27.02 -33.43
C LEU A 56 -10.07 26.20 -34.25
N ASP A 57 -9.62 25.68 -35.39
CA ASP A 57 -10.36 24.78 -36.29
C ASP A 57 -9.68 23.39 -36.24
N TYR A 58 -10.42 22.38 -35.80
CA TYR A 58 -9.99 21.00 -35.65
C TYR A 58 -10.41 20.16 -36.85
N TYR A 59 -9.47 19.53 -37.55
CA TYR A 59 -9.80 18.64 -38.66
C TYR A 59 -9.00 17.34 -38.60
N PRO A 60 -9.65 16.16 -38.43
CA PRO A 60 -11.08 15.93 -38.17
C PRO A 60 -11.58 16.57 -36.86
N ALA A 61 -12.93 16.70 -36.75
CA ALA A 61 -13.54 17.21 -35.52
C ALA A 61 -13.15 16.40 -34.29
N ILE A 62 -12.99 17.08 -33.14
CA ILE A 62 -12.75 16.46 -31.85
C ILE A 62 -14.04 16.36 -31.05
N THR A 63 -14.07 15.49 -30.06
CA THR A 63 -15.17 15.45 -29.08
C THR A 63 -15.03 16.60 -28.09
N HIS A 64 -16.03 17.46 -27.97
CA HIS A 64 -16.01 18.58 -27.04
C HIS A 64 -15.99 18.06 -25.60
N PRO A 65 -15.09 18.56 -24.73
CA PRO A 65 -14.86 18.02 -23.39
C PRO A 65 -16.07 18.05 -22.48
N GLU A 66 -16.80 19.19 -22.50
CA GLU A 66 -17.90 19.41 -21.56
C GLU A 66 -19.23 18.84 -22.09
N THR A 67 -19.45 18.87 -23.40
CA THR A 67 -20.72 18.49 -23.98
C THR A 67 -20.76 17.08 -24.58
N GLY A 68 -19.59 16.44 -24.76
CA GLY A 68 -19.45 15.13 -25.40
C GLY A 68 -19.80 15.11 -26.89
N LYS A 69 -20.16 16.27 -27.51
CA LYS A 69 -20.57 16.38 -28.91
C LYS A 69 -19.36 16.63 -29.81
N PRO A 70 -19.37 16.15 -31.06
CA PRO A 70 -18.34 16.48 -32.02
C PRO A 70 -18.26 18.00 -32.20
N THR A 71 -17.08 18.57 -31.99
CA THR A 71 -16.84 20.01 -32.22
C THR A 71 -15.69 20.19 -33.17
N ARG A 72 -15.81 21.20 -34.01
CA ARG A 72 -14.78 21.57 -34.96
C ARG A 72 -14.14 22.92 -34.63
N ARG A 73 -14.75 23.73 -33.76
CA ARG A 73 -14.30 25.10 -33.49
C ARG A 73 -14.23 25.36 -31.99
N GLU A 74 -13.12 25.95 -31.55
CA GLU A 74 -12.90 26.47 -30.19
C GLU A 74 -12.61 27.97 -30.30
N PHE A 75 -13.51 28.82 -29.80
CA PHE A 75 -13.29 30.28 -29.79
C PHE A 75 -12.40 30.65 -28.58
N LEU A 76 -11.34 31.42 -28.87
CA LEU A 76 -10.32 31.78 -27.84
C LEU A 76 -10.73 33.02 -27.04
N ASN A 77 -11.80 33.71 -27.40
CA ASN A 77 -12.20 35.01 -26.85
C ASN A 77 -11.13 36.09 -27.02
N ILE A 78 -10.22 35.90 -27.97
CA ILE A 78 -9.19 36.87 -28.36
C ILE A 78 -9.67 37.58 -29.60
N HIS A 79 -9.70 38.93 -29.54
CA HIS A 79 -10.17 39.77 -30.63
C HIS A 79 -9.07 40.72 -31.08
N VAL A 80 -8.88 40.84 -32.39
CA VAL A 80 -7.92 41.73 -33.04
C VAL A 80 -8.65 42.71 -33.96
N GLU A 81 -8.07 43.88 -34.16
CA GLU A 81 -8.63 44.84 -35.12
C GLU A 81 -8.40 44.38 -36.55
N ALA A 82 -9.47 44.41 -37.38
CA ALA A 82 -9.39 43.98 -38.78
C ALA A 82 -8.49 44.94 -39.63
N LYS A 83 -8.51 46.26 -39.36
CA LYS A 83 -7.73 47.28 -40.06
C LYS A 83 -7.05 48.20 -39.04
N PRO A 84 -5.88 47.78 -38.42
CA PRO A 84 -5.16 48.62 -37.45
C PRO A 84 -4.58 49.84 -38.14
N ARG A 85 -4.90 51.02 -37.61
CA ARG A 85 -4.45 52.32 -38.17
C ARG A 85 -3.14 52.81 -37.58
N THR A 86 -2.91 52.54 -36.28
CA THR A 86 -1.71 53.01 -35.57
C THR A 86 -0.65 51.93 -35.37
N ALA A 87 0.60 52.33 -35.14
CA ALA A 87 1.65 51.39 -34.84
C ALA A 87 1.39 50.60 -33.50
N ALA A 88 0.77 51.25 -32.51
CA ALA A 88 0.36 50.64 -31.26
C ALA A 88 -0.66 49.52 -31.48
N GLN A 89 -1.71 49.78 -32.29
CA GLN A 89 -2.72 48.76 -32.62
C GLN A 89 -2.12 47.57 -33.38
N ARG A 90 -1.17 47.80 -34.28
CA ARG A 90 -0.44 46.72 -35.00
C ARG A 90 0.32 45.86 -34.02
N ARG A 91 1.04 46.47 -33.07
CA ARG A 91 1.81 45.75 -32.05
C ARG A 91 0.92 44.95 -31.11
N GLU A 92 -0.22 45.50 -30.68
CA GLU A 92 -1.20 44.82 -29.87
C GLU A 92 -1.80 43.61 -30.61
N ASN A 93 -2.17 43.78 -31.90
CA ASN A 93 -2.65 42.67 -32.72
C ASN A 93 -1.61 41.55 -32.86
N ALA A 94 -0.35 41.90 -33.06
CA ALA A 94 0.77 40.92 -33.12
C ALA A 94 0.86 40.12 -31.81
N ASN A 95 0.92 40.78 -30.65
CA ASN A 95 0.96 40.14 -29.36
C ASN A 95 -0.20 39.23 -29.14
N LYS A 96 -1.43 39.64 -29.52
CA LYS A 96 -2.64 38.80 -29.40
C LYS A 96 -2.59 37.57 -30.31
N ARG A 97 -2.02 37.68 -31.50
CA ARG A 97 -1.83 36.55 -32.40
C ARG A 97 -0.77 35.58 -31.89
N ASP A 98 0.33 36.09 -31.32
CA ASP A 98 1.35 35.24 -30.69
C ASP A 98 0.80 34.41 -29.54
N VAL A 99 -0.04 35.01 -28.69
CA VAL A 99 -0.75 34.29 -27.63
C VAL A 99 -1.66 33.23 -28.21
N ALA A 100 -2.45 33.54 -29.24
CA ALA A 100 -3.36 32.58 -29.88
C ALA A 100 -2.59 31.43 -30.57
N GLU A 101 -1.42 31.71 -31.17
CA GLU A 101 -0.57 30.70 -31.78
C GLU A 101 0.08 29.79 -30.73
N ALA A 102 0.51 30.32 -29.59
CA ALA A 102 0.97 29.51 -28.45
C ALA A 102 -0.13 28.56 -27.94
N ILE A 103 -1.37 29.03 -27.85
CA ILE A 103 -2.54 28.18 -27.52
C ILE A 103 -2.76 27.10 -28.59
N ARG A 104 -2.69 27.48 -29.89
CA ARG A 104 -2.81 26.52 -31.01
C ARG A 104 -1.74 25.42 -30.91
N ALA A 105 -0.48 25.79 -30.72
CA ALA A 105 0.63 24.84 -30.61
C ALA A 105 0.41 23.86 -29.45
N ARG A 106 -0.02 24.36 -28.28
CA ARG A 106 -0.37 23.54 -27.13
C ARG A 106 -1.50 22.56 -27.43
N ARG A 107 -2.58 23.03 -28.09
CA ARG A 107 -3.72 22.19 -28.49
C ARG A 107 -3.32 21.13 -29.53
N GLN A 108 -2.40 21.45 -30.44
CA GLN A 108 -1.88 20.47 -31.39
C GLN A 108 -1.16 19.32 -30.70
N VAL A 109 -0.34 19.61 -29.70
CA VAL A 109 0.33 18.58 -28.88
C VAL A 109 -0.69 17.73 -28.13
N GLU A 110 -1.66 18.37 -27.45
CA GLU A 110 -2.72 17.70 -26.70
C GLU A 110 -3.53 16.73 -27.60
N VAL A 111 -3.82 17.10 -28.84
CA VAL A 111 -4.56 16.27 -29.80
C VAL A 111 -3.67 15.18 -30.39
N SER A 112 -2.40 15.45 -30.65
CA SER A 112 -1.43 14.48 -31.19
C SER A 112 -1.09 13.37 -30.18
N GLU A 113 -1.08 13.69 -28.90
CA GLU A 113 -0.86 12.74 -27.79
C GLU A 113 -2.10 11.88 -27.49
N GLY A 114 -3.09 11.85 -28.37
CA GLY A 114 -4.28 11.00 -28.27
C GLY A 114 -5.30 11.46 -27.25
N GLY A 115 -5.28 12.72 -26.82
CA GLY A 115 -6.29 13.32 -25.95
C GLY A 115 -6.29 12.75 -24.51
N ALA A 116 -5.21 12.09 -24.07
CA ALA A 116 -5.12 11.54 -22.71
C ALA A 116 -5.28 12.63 -21.65
N SER A 117 -4.60 13.76 -21.78
CA SER A 117 -4.74 14.93 -20.88
C SER A 117 -6.16 15.50 -20.87
N PHE A 118 -6.83 15.46 -22.00
CA PHE A 118 -8.18 15.98 -22.16
C PHE A 118 -9.25 15.07 -21.54
N ARG A 119 -9.12 13.75 -21.71
CA ARG A 119 -10.02 12.75 -21.08
C ARG A 119 -9.87 12.80 -19.55
N VAL A 120 -8.64 12.94 -19.07
CA VAL A 120 -8.34 13.06 -17.64
C VAL A 120 -9.03 14.29 -17.04
N LYS A 121 -8.98 15.46 -17.70
CA LYS A 121 -9.64 16.68 -17.21
C LYS A 121 -11.16 16.55 -17.18
N GLN A 122 -11.76 15.90 -18.17
CA GLN A 122 -13.19 15.70 -18.22
C GLN A 122 -13.67 14.70 -17.16
N GLN A 123 -12.96 13.60 -16.97
CA GLN A 123 -13.29 12.63 -15.91
C GLN A 123 -13.04 13.20 -14.51
N ALA A 124 -11.98 13.98 -14.34
CA ALA A 124 -11.63 14.61 -13.07
C ALA A 124 -12.58 15.73 -12.64
N ALA A 125 -13.20 16.45 -13.59
CA ALA A 125 -14.10 17.58 -13.29
C ALA A 125 -15.37 17.14 -12.53
N ASN A 126 -15.81 15.89 -12.69
CA ASN A 126 -17.06 15.38 -12.11
C ASN A 126 -16.85 14.38 -10.97
N VAL A 127 -15.60 14.09 -10.58
CA VAL A 127 -15.30 13.11 -9.52
C VAL A 127 -14.70 13.82 -8.32
N ASP A 128 -15.32 13.61 -7.16
CA ASP A 128 -14.83 14.09 -5.88
C ASP A 128 -13.72 13.16 -5.34
N PHE A 129 -12.54 13.74 -5.01
CA PHE A 129 -11.41 13.01 -4.47
C PHE A 129 -11.70 12.41 -3.09
N LEU A 130 -12.48 13.09 -2.24
CA LEU A 130 -12.83 12.58 -0.92
C LEU A 130 -13.76 11.36 -1.01
N ALA A 131 -14.74 11.40 -1.91
CA ALA A 131 -15.59 10.24 -2.19
C ALA A 131 -14.77 9.07 -2.78
N PHE A 132 -13.85 9.38 -3.70
CA PHE A 132 -12.91 8.39 -4.25
C PHE A 132 -12.04 7.77 -3.16
N PHE A 133 -11.46 8.57 -2.27
CA PHE A 133 -10.64 8.08 -1.17
C PHE A 133 -11.44 7.14 -0.26
N ARG A 134 -12.66 7.54 0.11
CA ARG A 134 -13.59 6.73 0.92
C ARG A 134 -13.90 5.39 0.26
N ASN A 135 -14.12 5.39 -1.05
CA ASN A 135 -14.36 4.17 -1.83
C ASN A 135 -13.14 3.25 -1.85
N GLU A 136 -11.93 3.78 -2.05
CA GLU A 136 -10.70 2.99 -1.98
C GLU A 136 -10.45 2.42 -0.57
N ALA A 137 -10.79 3.17 0.49
CA ALA A 137 -10.76 2.70 1.87
C ALA A 137 -11.76 1.55 2.12
N ASN A 138 -12.97 1.62 1.56
CA ASN A 138 -14.01 0.59 1.71
C ASN A 138 -13.66 -0.74 1.01
N LYS A 139 -12.81 -0.74 0.00
CA LYS A 139 -12.30 -1.97 -0.64
C LYS A 139 -11.36 -2.75 0.28
N GLN A 140 -10.83 -2.12 1.31
CA GLN A 140 -9.89 -2.74 2.23
C GLN A 140 -10.63 -3.48 3.35
N LYS A 141 -9.94 -4.42 4.02
CA LYS A 141 -10.49 -5.19 5.13
C LYS A 141 -9.70 -4.99 6.43
N GLY A 142 -10.34 -5.21 7.56
CA GLY A 142 -9.73 -5.26 8.89
C GLY A 142 -8.90 -4.02 9.24
N LYS A 143 -7.73 -4.23 9.83
CA LYS A 143 -6.81 -3.16 10.26
C LYS A 143 -6.32 -2.26 9.13
N THR A 144 -6.22 -2.80 7.91
CA THR A 144 -5.84 -2.02 6.73
C THR A 144 -6.91 -0.97 6.43
N ARG A 145 -8.20 -1.35 6.42
CA ARG A 145 -9.33 -0.43 6.26
C ARG A 145 -9.29 0.69 7.29
N ASN A 146 -9.08 0.34 8.56
CA ASN A 146 -8.97 1.34 9.63
C ASN A 146 -7.84 2.35 9.38
N SER A 147 -6.68 1.91 8.91
CA SER A 147 -5.56 2.80 8.59
C SER A 147 -5.88 3.75 7.43
N TYR A 148 -6.65 3.32 6.42
CA TYR A 148 -7.14 4.19 5.35
C TYR A 148 -8.10 5.24 5.89
N PHE A 149 -9.05 4.85 6.77
CA PHE A 149 -10.00 5.79 7.35
C PHE A 149 -9.37 6.79 8.32
N VAL A 150 -8.36 6.39 9.08
CA VAL A 150 -7.57 7.34 9.89
C VAL A 150 -6.88 8.35 8.99
N CYS A 151 -6.24 7.90 7.91
CA CYS A 151 -5.61 8.77 6.94
C CYS A 151 -6.63 9.72 6.28
N TYR A 152 -7.79 9.21 5.86
CA TYR A 152 -8.89 9.98 5.30
C TYR A 152 -9.34 11.10 6.25
N ARG A 153 -9.61 10.78 7.52
CA ARG A 153 -10.01 11.79 8.52
C ARG A 153 -8.96 12.87 8.70
N ARG A 154 -7.67 12.49 8.76
CA ARG A 154 -6.57 13.46 8.86
C ARG A 154 -6.45 14.35 7.62
N PHE A 155 -6.75 13.81 6.45
CA PHE A 155 -6.77 14.61 5.23
C PHE A 155 -7.94 15.60 5.22
N VAL A 156 -9.13 15.18 5.64
CA VAL A 156 -10.30 16.08 5.78
C VAL A 156 -10.03 17.16 6.83
N GLU A 157 -9.41 16.82 7.98
CA GLU A 157 -8.99 17.82 8.99
C GLU A 157 -7.99 18.84 8.40
N TYR A 158 -6.99 18.37 7.65
CA TYR A 158 -6.03 19.24 6.96
C TYR A 158 -6.73 20.20 5.98
N MET A 159 -7.76 19.75 5.31
CA MET A 159 -8.57 20.55 4.39
C MET A 159 -9.59 21.47 5.09
N GLY A 160 -9.57 21.58 6.43
CA GLY A 160 -10.50 22.40 7.18
C GLY A 160 -11.92 21.86 7.29
N GLY A 161 -12.10 20.55 7.11
CA GLY A 161 -13.41 19.89 7.25
C GLY A 161 -14.29 19.96 6.00
N VAL A 162 -13.73 20.24 4.83
CA VAL A 162 -14.51 20.28 3.57
C VAL A 162 -15.17 18.92 3.27
N GLU A 163 -16.35 18.96 2.69
CA GLU A 163 -17.12 17.75 2.35
C GLU A 163 -16.75 17.18 0.98
N THR A 164 -16.26 18.03 0.08
CA THR A 164 -15.90 17.66 -1.29
C THR A 164 -14.58 18.29 -1.70
N LEU A 165 -13.82 17.61 -2.54
CA LEU A 165 -12.60 18.10 -3.17
C LEU A 165 -12.55 17.60 -4.61
N PRO A 166 -12.80 18.46 -5.61
CA PRO A 166 -12.68 18.08 -7.01
C PRO A 166 -11.24 17.63 -7.34
N PHE A 167 -11.09 16.63 -8.21
CA PHE A 167 -9.75 16.19 -8.65
C PHE A 167 -8.96 17.30 -9.36
N SER A 168 -9.62 18.29 -9.93
CA SER A 168 -9.01 19.46 -10.56
C SER A 168 -8.22 20.33 -9.57
N GLU A 169 -8.59 20.32 -8.30
CA GLU A 169 -7.92 21.05 -7.22
C GLU A 169 -6.77 20.25 -6.59
N LEU A 170 -6.72 18.94 -6.85
CA LEU A 170 -5.65 18.09 -6.37
C LEU A 170 -4.34 18.42 -7.10
N ASN A 171 -3.38 18.95 -6.36
CA ASN A 171 -2.10 19.38 -6.89
C ASN A 171 -0.94 18.97 -5.97
N ARG A 172 0.30 19.11 -6.46
CA ARG A 172 1.48 18.73 -5.68
C ARG A 172 1.65 19.54 -4.39
N PRO A 173 1.49 20.88 -4.37
CA PRO A 173 1.59 21.66 -3.14
C PRO A 173 0.62 21.19 -2.06
N LEU A 174 -0.63 20.88 -2.41
CA LEU A 174 -1.62 20.34 -1.48
C LEU A 174 -1.19 18.98 -0.91
N CYS A 175 -0.65 18.11 -1.75
CA CYS A 175 -0.17 16.79 -1.31
C CYS A 175 1.09 16.88 -0.43
N ASP A 176 2.02 17.79 -0.75
CA ASP A 176 3.21 18.07 0.06
C ASP A 176 2.82 18.74 1.40
N GLY A 177 1.87 19.69 1.39
CA GLY A 177 1.32 20.31 2.61
C GLY A 177 0.65 19.29 3.54
N PHE A 178 -0.10 18.32 3.00
CA PHE A 178 -0.63 17.23 3.81
C PHE A 178 0.47 16.34 4.42
N ARG A 179 1.58 16.13 3.70
CA ARG A 179 2.73 15.42 4.24
C ARG A 179 3.31 16.10 5.48
N GLU A 180 3.46 17.42 5.45
CA GLU A 180 3.96 18.21 6.58
C GLU A 180 2.95 18.22 7.73
N TYR A 181 1.68 18.44 7.42
CA TYR A 181 0.60 18.40 8.39
C TYR A 181 0.58 17.08 9.18
N ILE A 182 0.61 15.91 8.49
CA ILE A 182 0.51 14.63 9.18
C ILE A 182 1.73 14.33 10.05
N MET A 183 2.91 14.87 9.71
CA MET A 183 4.11 14.75 10.55
C MET A 183 4.02 15.55 11.84
N ALA A 184 3.31 16.68 11.83
CA ALA A 184 3.12 17.55 13.01
C ALA A 184 1.89 17.16 13.84
N THR A 185 1.04 16.27 13.35
CA THR A 185 -0.28 16.00 13.93
C THR A 185 -0.21 15.13 15.19
N LYS A 186 -1.08 15.44 16.15
CA LYS A 186 -1.27 14.69 17.41
C LYS A 186 -2.12 13.43 17.20
N SER A 187 -2.05 12.47 18.14
CA SER A 187 -2.85 11.26 18.14
C SER A 187 -4.35 11.55 18.25
N LEU A 188 -5.18 10.82 17.49
CA LEU A 188 -6.65 10.89 17.61
C LEU A 188 -7.18 10.32 18.93
N GLN A 189 -6.39 9.51 19.63
CA GLN A 189 -6.86 8.82 20.84
C GLN A 189 -6.87 9.73 22.06
N ASN A 190 -5.85 10.58 22.20
CA ASN A 190 -5.69 11.41 23.40
C ASN A 190 -5.44 12.90 23.11
N ASN A 191 -5.28 13.28 21.84
CA ASN A 191 -5.04 14.64 21.36
C ASN A 191 -3.88 15.40 22.08
N THR A 192 -3.08 14.71 22.88
CA THR A 192 -1.96 15.26 23.66
C THR A 192 -0.62 14.84 23.10
N THR A 193 -0.45 13.57 22.72
CA THR A 193 0.79 13.03 22.20
C THR A 193 0.86 13.12 20.66
N GLN A 194 2.04 13.38 20.12
CA GLN A 194 2.26 13.32 18.68
C GLN A 194 2.05 11.89 18.16
N LEU A 195 1.65 11.77 16.91
CA LEU A 195 1.64 10.49 16.23
C LEU A 195 3.06 9.91 16.17
N SER A 196 3.20 8.62 16.48
CA SER A 196 4.50 7.97 16.31
C SER A 196 4.96 8.04 14.84
N PRO A 197 6.27 8.18 14.56
CA PRO A 197 6.80 8.23 13.20
C PRO A 197 6.37 7.04 12.34
N ASN A 198 6.20 5.86 12.95
CA ASN A 198 5.74 4.66 12.28
C ASN A 198 4.24 4.73 11.89
N SER A 199 3.40 5.34 12.74
CA SER A 199 1.99 5.61 12.43
C SER A 199 1.88 6.62 11.30
N VAL A 200 2.63 7.72 11.37
CA VAL A 200 2.69 8.76 10.32
C VAL A 200 3.08 8.15 8.98
N SER A 201 4.18 7.38 8.94
CA SER A 201 4.64 6.67 7.73
C SER A 201 3.56 5.72 7.19
N THR A 202 2.87 4.99 8.08
CA THR A 202 1.81 4.06 7.70
C THR A 202 0.62 4.79 7.07
N TYR A 203 0.13 5.86 7.68
CA TYR A 203 -1.01 6.62 7.17
C TYR A 203 -0.66 7.33 5.86
N PHE A 204 0.52 7.94 5.78
CA PHE A 204 0.96 8.60 4.55
C PHE A 204 1.15 7.62 3.38
N LYS A 205 1.59 6.38 3.63
CA LYS A 205 1.60 5.31 2.62
C LYS A 205 0.20 5.02 2.08
N LYS A 206 -0.87 5.13 2.91
CA LYS A 206 -2.25 4.95 2.45
C LYS A 206 -2.69 6.10 1.55
N PHE A 207 -2.33 7.34 1.88
CA PHE A 207 -2.56 8.49 1.01
C PHE A 207 -1.89 8.30 -0.35
N LYS A 208 -0.60 7.96 -0.38
CA LYS A 208 0.12 7.66 -1.63
C LYS A 208 -0.52 6.53 -2.44
N ALA A 209 -1.05 5.49 -1.77
CA ALA A 209 -1.75 4.41 -2.45
C ALA A 209 -3.05 4.88 -3.13
N VAL A 210 -3.80 5.79 -2.50
CA VAL A 210 -5.00 6.39 -3.09
C VAL A 210 -4.64 7.28 -4.28
N LEU A 211 -3.60 8.12 -4.17
CA LEU A 211 -3.11 8.94 -5.29
C LEU A 211 -2.66 8.07 -6.48
N HIS A 212 -1.97 6.97 -6.21
CA HIS A 212 -1.56 6.04 -7.26
C HIS A 212 -2.75 5.33 -7.91
N ALA A 213 -3.77 4.96 -7.12
CA ALA A 213 -5.01 4.39 -7.64
C ALA A 213 -5.77 5.39 -8.52
N ALA A 214 -5.78 6.68 -8.14
CA ALA A 214 -6.36 7.76 -8.94
C ALA A 214 -5.64 7.92 -10.28
N PHE A 215 -4.31 7.91 -10.27
CA PHE A 215 -3.51 7.97 -11.49
C PHE A 215 -3.76 6.76 -12.41
N LYS A 216 -3.80 5.54 -11.85
CA LYS A 216 -4.13 4.32 -12.62
C LYS A 216 -5.52 4.35 -13.27
N LYS A 217 -6.45 5.10 -12.69
CA LYS A 217 -7.81 5.29 -13.23
C LYS A 217 -7.93 6.54 -14.09
N GLU A 218 -6.81 7.13 -14.47
CA GLU A 218 -6.76 8.32 -15.33
C GLU A 218 -7.56 9.51 -14.76
N LEU A 219 -7.69 9.61 -13.43
CA LEU A 219 -8.32 10.74 -12.75
C LEU A 219 -7.35 11.90 -12.48
N THR A 220 -6.04 11.69 -12.67
CA THR A 220 -5.00 12.71 -12.58
C THR A 220 -4.01 12.56 -13.73
N GLU A 221 -3.57 13.69 -14.30
CA GLU A 221 -2.58 13.71 -15.39
C GLU A 221 -1.19 13.27 -14.89
N LYS A 222 -0.87 13.57 -13.65
CA LYS A 222 0.43 13.29 -13.03
C LYS A 222 0.31 12.27 -11.91
N ASN A 223 1.29 11.41 -11.80
CA ASN A 223 1.39 10.50 -10.66
C ASN A 223 1.90 11.24 -9.42
N PHE A 224 1.03 11.94 -8.71
CA PHE A 224 1.39 12.66 -7.49
C PHE A 224 2.04 11.72 -6.44
N ALA A 225 1.65 10.45 -6.38
CA ALA A 225 2.27 9.48 -5.48
C ALA A 225 3.78 9.31 -5.74
N ALA A 226 4.24 9.43 -6.99
CA ALA A 226 5.65 9.37 -7.33
C ALA A 226 6.37 10.70 -7.07
N LEU A 227 5.66 11.84 -7.26
CA LEU A 227 6.24 13.17 -7.15
C LEU A 227 6.45 13.64 -5.70
N ILE A 228 5.63 13.17 -4.75
CA ILE A 228 5.75 13.51 -3.33
C ILE A 228 6.72 12.57 -2.62
N GLY A 229 7.54 13.11 -1.72
CA GLY A 229 8.48 12.34 -0.91
C GLY A 229 7.78 11.31 -0.01
N SER A 230 8.47 10.23 0.31
CA SER A 230 7.97 9.25 1.29
C SER A 230 8.42 9.62 2.70
N ILE A 231 7.61 9.26 3.71
CA ILE A 231 7.98 9.40 5.12
C ILE A 231 8.63 8.10 5.57
N LYS A 232 9.92 8.16 5.94
CA LYS A 232 10.65 7.00 6.43
C LYS A 232 10.15 6.63 7.85
N PRO A 233 9.89 5.35 8.14
CA PRO A 233 9.59 4.92 9.49
C PRO A 233 10.83 5.07 10.39
N ALA A 234 10.62 5.29 11.69
CA ALA A 234 11.70 5.22 12.65
C ALA A 234 12.17 3.77 12.80
N LYS A 235 13.47 3.61 12.98
CA LYS A 235 14.02 2.32 13.42
C LYS A 235 13.60 2.11 14.88
N THR A 236 12.84 1.05 15.14
CA THR A 236 12.47 0.63 16.48
C THR A 236 13.29 -0.59 16.85
N GLU A 237 13.95 -0.54 17.97
CA GLU A 237 14.51 -1.73 18.61
C GLU A 237 13.33 -2.59 19.09
N ARG A 238 13.49 -3.89 18.97
CA ARG A 238 12.44 -4.83 19.37
C ARG A 238 12.89 -5.53 20.61
N GLU A 239 12.13 -5.37 21.68
CA GLU A 239 12.39 -6.06 22.93
C GLU A 239 12.22 -7.57 22.75
N PHE A 240 13.09 -8.31 23.43
CA PHE A 240 13.04 -9.75 23.55
C PHE A 240 13.55 -10.15 24.95
N LEU A 241 13.29 -11.38 25.34
CA LEU A 241 13.71 -11.92 26.61
C LEU A 241 14.99 -12.76 26.44
N THR A 242 15.92 -12.64 27.39
CA THR A 242 17.09 -13.52 27.50
C THR A 242 16.67 -14.88 28.06
N ASP A 243 17.55 -15.90 27.98
CA ASP A 243 17.29 -17.21 28.57
C ASP A 243 16.98 -17.09 30.09
N ASP A 244 17.74 -16.28 30.86
CA ASP A 244 17.49 -16.05 32.29
C ASP A 244 16.13 -15.36 32.54
N GLU A 245 15.75 -14.40 31.72
CA GLU A 245 14.46 -13.75 31.83
C GLU A 245 13.30 -14.73 31.52
N VAL A 246 13.48 -15.61 30.55
CA VAL A 246 12.48 -16.67 30.25
C VAL A 246 12.38 -17.63 31.42
N GLN A 247 13.50 -18.04 32.07
CA GLN A 247 13.48 -18.90 33.24
C GLN A 247 12.76 -18.25 34.44
N ARG A 248 13.01 -16.96 34.69
CA ARG A 248 12.29 -16.19 35.73
C ARG A 248 10.80 -16.09 35.39
N LEU A 249 10.47 -15.88 34.15
CA LEU A 249 9.08 -15.79 33.67
C LEU A 249 8.32 -17.11 33.86
N ILE A 250 8.97 -18.26 33.60
CA ILE A 250 8.36 -19.58 33.83
C ILE A 250 8.02 -19.78 35.32
N LYS A 251 8.87 -19.31 36.23
CA LYS A 251 8.67 -19.46 37.68
C LYS A 251 7.63 -18.48 38.23
N ALA A 252 7.52 -17.28 37.65
CA ALA A 252 6.61 -16.25 38.12
C ALA A 252 5.15 -16.62 37.90
N GLU A 253 4.25 -16.22 38.80
CA GLU A 253 2.83 -16.40 38.66
C GLU A 253 2.26 -15.45 37.58
N CYS A 254 1.34 -15.97 36.80
CA CYS A 254 0.58 -15.21 35.78
C CYS A 254 -0.88 -15.60 35.79
N TYR A 255 -1.73 -14.61 35.82
CA TYR A 255 -3.18 -14.81 35.69
C TYR A 255 -3.70 -14.10 34.44
N PRO A 256 -4.53 -14.73 33.65
CA PRO A 256 -4.96 -16.13 33.72
C PRO A 256 -3.86 -17.10 33.24
N ASP A 257 -3.86 -18.33 33.76
CA ASP A 257 -2.88 -19.37 33.37
C ASP A 257 -2.85 -19.63 31.86
N THR A 258 -3.98 -19.57 31.20
CA THR A 258 -4.08 -19.72 29.73
C THR A 258 -3.21 -18.68 29.00
N LEU A 259 -3.06 -17.46 29.53
CA LEU A 259 -2.16 -16.46 28.97
C LEU A 259 -0.69 -16.86 29.14
N LYS A 260 -0.32 -17.37 30.32
CA LYS A 260 1.04 -17.88 30.58
C LYS A 260 1.40 -19.00 29.62
N ARG A 261 0.55 -20.03 29.53
CA ARG A 261 0.75 -21.16 28.61
C ARG A 261 0.84 -20.69 27.15
N ALA A 262 -0.04 -19.81 26.71
CA ALA A 262 -0.04 -19.26 25.35
C ALA A 262 1.23 -18.46 25.04
N ALA A 263 1.72 -17.66 25.99
CA ALA A 263 2.93 -16.87 25.85
C ALA A 263 4.18 -17.75 25.77
N LEU A 264 4.32 -18.74 26.69
CA LEU A 264 5.42 -19.71 26.66
C LEU A 264 5.36 -20.56 25.38
N PHE A 265 4.18 -20.98 24.96
CA PHE A 265 4.00 -21.66 23.68
C PHE A 265 4.50 -20.81 22.49
N SER A 266 4.22 -19.48 22.52
CA SER A 266 4.74 -18.57 21.51
C SER A 266 6.27 -18.41 21.57
N ILE A 267 6.90 -18.43 22.76
CA ILE A 267 8.36 -18.45 22.93
C ILE A 267 8.97 -19.72 22.31
N PHE A 268 8.34 -20.88 22.54
CA PHE A 268 8.89 -22.16 22.09
C PHE A 268 8.62 -22.49 20.62
N THR A 269 7.63 -21.87 20.00
CA THR A 269 7.20 -22.14 18.62
C THR A 269 7.37 -20.97 17.65
N GLY A 270 7.52 -19.76 18.16
CA GLY A 270 7.53 -18.54 17.35
C GLY A 270 6.17 -18.14 16.80
N LEU A 271 5.06 -18.79 17.17
CA LEU A 271 3.72 -18.49 16.65
C LEU A 271 3.23 -17.09 17.06
N ARG A 272 2.48 -16.44 16.16
CA ARG A 272 1.81 -15.17 16.47
C ARG A 272 0.63 -15.42 17.40
N ILE A 273 0.29 -14.43 18.24
CA ILE A 273 -0.90 -14.53 19.12
C ILE A 273 -2.19 -14.84 18.36
N SER A 274 -2.31 -14.35 17.11
CA SER A 274 -3.48 -14.64 16.26
C SER A 274 -3.58 -16.12 15.93
N ASP A 275 -2.46 -16.78 15.69
CA ASP A 275 -2.39 -18.18 15.35
C ASP A 275 -2.56 -19.03 16.61
N VAL A 276 -1.92 -18.66 17.73
CA VAL A 276 -2.10 -19.30 19.04
C VAL A 276 -3.56 -19.30 19.50
N ARG A 277 -4.25 -18.15 19.39
CA ARG A 277 -5.68 -18.07 19.77
C ARG A 277 -6.63 -18.87 18.90
N LYS A 278 -6.25 -19.12 17.65
CA LYS A 278 -7.08 -19.84 16.70
C LYS A 278 -6.82 -21.35 16.74
N LEU A 279 -5.65 -21.74 17.24
CA LEU A 279 -5.20 -23.13 17.28
C LEU A 279 -6.27 -24.04 17.88
N THR A 280 -6.54 -25.18 17.22
CA THR A 280 -7.40 -26.25 17.69
C THR A 280 -6.62 -27.55 17.87
N TRP A 281 -7.15 -28.47 18.64
CA TRP A 281 -6.52 -29.78 18.82
C TRP A 281 -6.43 -30.57 17.52
N GLY A 282 -7.35 -30.39 16.59
CA GLY A 282 -7.31 -31.01 15.26
C GLY A 282 -6.10 -30.59 14.42
N GLU A 283 -5.51 -29.42 14.71
CA GLU A 283 -4.28 -28.95 14.07
C GLU A 283 -3.01 -29.53 14.70
N VAL A 284 -3.11 -30.21 15.88
CA VAL A 284 -2.01 -30.86 16.60
C VAL A 284 -1.96 -32.32 16.26
N GLN A 285 -0.92 -32.75 15.55
CA GLN A 285 -0.75 -34.09 15.02
C GLN A 285 0.45 -34.76 15.65
N GLN A 286 0.42 -36.11 15.70
CA GLN A 286 1.54 -36.95 16.14
C GLN A 286 1.84 -38.01 15.08
N SER A 287 3.09 -38.15 14.71
CA SER A 287 3.55 -39.19 13.80
C SER A 287 4.99 -39.61 14.17
N GLY A 288 5.25 -40.92 14.23
CA GLY A 288 6.55 -41.44 14.59
C GLY A 288 7.07 -40.97 15.95
N GLY A 289 6.20 -40.77 16.94
CA GLY A 289 6.55 -40.26 18.27
C GLY A 289 6.87 -38.75 18.31
N ARG A 290 6.75 -38.04 17.22
CA ARG A 290 7.02 -36.60 17.13
C ARG A 290 5.71 -35.84 16.97
N TRP A 291 5.62 -34.69 17.66
CA TRP A 291 4.49 -33.79 17.57
C TRP A 291 4.76 -32.68 16.58
N PHE A 292 3.74 -32.26 15.84
CA PHE A 292 3.80 -31.15 14.91
C PHE A 292 2.42 -30.46 14.79
N LEU A 293 2.45 -29.20 14.38
CA LEU A 293 1.27 -28.44 14.01
C LEU A 293 1.11 -28.46 12.49
N GLN A 294 -0.10 -28.76 12.03
CA GLN A 294 -0.49 -28.55 10.64
C GLN A 294 -1.63 -27.52 10.62
N TYR A 295 -1.27 -26.28 10.31
CA TYR A 295 -2.19 -25.15 10.45
C TYR A 295 -2.08 -24.18 9.29
N ARG A 296 -3.05 -23.27 9.16
CA ARG A 296 -2.99 -22.13 8.22
C ARG A 296 -2.75 -20.84 8.98
N GLN A 297 -1.69 -20.12 8.61
CA GLN A 297 -1.40 -18.82 9.20
C GLN A 297 -2.57 -17.85 8.99
N GLN A 298 -3.07 -17.24 10.06
CA GLN A 298 -4.20 -16.31 9.98
C GLN A 298 -3.90 -15.05 9.17
N LYS A 299 -2.66 -14.57 9.18
CA LYS A 299 -2.27 -13.35 8.49
C LYS A 299 -2.06 -13.53 6.99
N THR A 300 -1.52 -14.66 6.55
CA THR A 300 -1.12 -14.90 5.16
C THR A 300 -1.99 -15.92 4.45
N GLY A 301 -2.69 -16.79 5.21
CA GLY A 301 -3.47 -17.91 4.69
C GLY A 301 -2.62 -19.11 4.25
N ASN A 302 -1.29 -19.03 4.36
CA ASN A 302 -0.40 -20.11 3.94
C ASN A 302 -0.52 -21.33 4.86
N PRO A 303 -0.55 -22.56 4.30
CA PRO A 303 -0.43 -23.78 5.08
C PRO A 303 1.01 -23.90 5.61
N GLU A 304 1.16 -24.35 6.85
CA GLU A 304 2.44 -24.53 7.53
C GLU A 304 2.43 -25.84 8.31
N ILE A 305 3.59 -26.48 8.36
CA ILE A 305 3.88 -27.63 9.21
C ILE A 305 5.03 -27.22 10.14
N LEU A 306 4.78 -27.21 11.44
CA LEU A 306 5.75 -26.79 12.45
C LEU A 306 5.99 -27.94 13.46
N PRO A 307 7.21 -28.51 13.53
CA PRO A 307 7.54 -29.45 14.58
C PRO A 307 7.42 -28.80 15.96
N LEU A 308 6.88 -29.53 16.94
CA LEU A 308 6.73 -29.07 18.29
C LEU A 308 7.81 -29.68 19.20
N PRO A 309 8.61 -28.86 19.90
CA PRO A 309 9.48 -29.38 20.95
C PRO A 309 8.65 -29.87 22.15
N PRO A 310 9.14 -30.81 22.95
CA PRO A 310 8.39 -31.35 24.10
C PRO A 310 7.87 -30.30 25.07
N VAL A 311 8.64 -29.25 25.32
CA VAL A 311 8.24 -28.11 26.17
C VAL A 311 7.03 -27.32 25.60
N ALA A 312 6.89 -27.26 24.31
CA ALA A 312 5.70 -26.63 23.68
C ALA A 312 4.49 -27.53 23.82
N VAL A 313 4.64 -28.85 23.70
CA VAL A 313 3.54 -29.80 23.88
C VAL A 313 2.97 -29.72 25.30
N GLN A 314 3.82 -29.57 26.33
CA GLN A 314 3.39 -29.38 27.71
C GLN A 314 2.49 -28.14 27.90
N MET A 315 2.73 -27.07 27.10
CA MET A 315 1.90 -25.85 27.17
C MET A 315 0.49 -26.03 26.60
N LEU A 316 0.25 -27.03 25.76
CA LEU A 316 -1.06 -27.31 25.21
C LEU A 316 -2.05 -27.81 26.28
N GLY A 317 -1.54 -28.52 27.32
CA GLY A 317 -2.36 -29.18 28.33
C GLY A 317 -2.87 -30.55 27.85
N GLU A 318 -3.93 -31.04 28.49
CA GLU A 318 -4.55 -32.34 28.15
C GLU A 318 -5.26 -32.26 26.81
N ARG A 319 -5.12 -33.33 26.01
CA ARG A 319 -5.76 -33.41 24.71
C ARG A 319 -7.29 -33.48 24.88
N ALA A 320 -7.98 -32.64 24.13
CA ALA A 320 -9.41 -32.60 24.03
C ALA A 320 -9.89 -32.92 22.59
N ALA A 321 -11.19 -32.80 22.33
CA ALA A 321 -11.75 -32.94 20.99
C ALA A 321 -11.12 -31.97 19.97
N ASP A 322 -11.10 -32.35 18.70
CA ASP A 322 -10.34 -31.65 17.65
C ASP A 322 -10.77 -30.19 17.46
N GLU A 323 -12.01 -29.83 17.70
CA GLU A 323 -12.54 -28.46 17.62
C GLU A 323 -12.19 -27.56 18.81
N VAL A 324 -11.77 -28.17 19.94
CA VAL A 324 -11.41 -27.42 21.16
C VAL A 324 -10.10 -26.69 21.00
N LYS A 325 -10.03 -25.48 21.55
CA LYS A 325 -8.84 -24.65 21.51
C LYS A 325 -8.03 -24.80 22.79
N PRO A 326 -6.76 -25.24 22.73
CA PRO A 326 -5.89 -25.35 23.90
C PRO A 326 -5.71 -24.04 24.68
N PHE A 327 -5.83 -22.91 23.99
CA PHE A 327 -5.62 -21.57 24.54
C PHE A 327 -6.92 -20.73 24.55
N GLU A 328 -8.06 -21.37 24.75
CA GLU A 328 -9.32 -20.65 24.93
C GLU A 328 -9.27 -19.78 26.20
N GLY A 329 -9.88 -18.60 26.15
CA GLY A 329 -9.88 -17.65 27.28
C GLY A 329 -8.65 -16.72 27.35
N VAL A 330 -7.70 -16.79 26.41
CA VAL A 330 -6.62 -15.78 26.35
C VAL A 330 -7.21 -14.39 26.13
N PRO A 331 -6.96 -13.41 27.03
CA PRO A 331 -7.56 -12.08 26.99
C PRO A 331 -7.31 -11.37 25.63
N LYS A 332 -8.34 -10.69 25.10
CA LYS A 332 -8.18 -9.89 23.88
C LYS A 332 -7.13 -8.79 24.05
N LEU A 333 -7.16 -8.10 25.18
CA LEU A 333 -6.15 -7.11 25.59
C LEU A 333 -5.17 -7.78 26.57
N THR A 334 -3.96 -8.08 26.12
CA THR A 334 -2.96 -8.79 26.92
C THR A 334 -2.07 -7.87 27.74
N THR A 335 -1.89 -6.61 27.33
CA THR A 335 -0.92 -5.66 27.89
C THR A 335 -0.99 -5.57 29.42
N PRO A 336 -2.14 -5.28 30.07
CA PRO A 336 -2.16 -5.12 31.52
C PRO A 336 -1.77 -6.40 32.29
N TYR A 337 -2.06 -7.57 31.73
CA TYR A 337 -1.69 -8.86 32.34
C TYR A 337 -0.20 -9.12 32.16
N LEU A 338 0.36 -8.80 30.99
CA LEU A 338 1.79 -8.95 30.72
C LEU A 338 2.63 -8.01 31.58
N GLU A 339 2.20 -6.77 31.79
CA GLU A 339 2.90 -5.81 32.66
C GLU A 339 3.00 -6.34 34.09
N LYS A 340 1.89 -6.87 34.64
CA LYS A 340 1.89 -7.49 35.97
C LYS A 340 2.81 -8.71 36.03
N TRP A 341 2.77 -9.56 35.04
CA TRP A 341 3.60 -10.78 34.98
C TRP A 341 5.09 -10.44 34.81
N MET A 342 5.44 -9.47 33.98
CA MET A 342 6.83 -9.00 33.85
C MET A 342 7.34 -8.44 35.18
N SER A 343 6.53 -7.64 35.87
CA SER A 343 6.89 -7.11 37.20
C SER A 343 7.11 -8.23 38.22
N ALA A 344 6.23 -9.24 38.27
CA ALA A 344 6.40 -10.41 39.16
C ALA A 344 7.65 -11.24 38.85
N ALA A 345 8.06 -11.27 37.58
CA ALA A 345 9.30 -11.91 37.16
C ALA A 345 10.56 -11.04 37.33
N GLY A 346 10.42 -9.79 37.82
CA GLY A 346 11.53 -8.82 37.95
C GLY A 346 12.10 -8.39 36.57
N ILE A 347 11.24 -8.28 35.57
CA ILE A 347 11.59 -7.88 34.18
C ILE A 347 11.11 -6.45 33.99
N THR A 348 12.01 -5.52 33.69
CA THR A 348 11.70 -4.08 33.48
C THR A 348 11.42 -3.71 32.04
N LYS A 349 11.67 -4.64 31.09
CA LYS A 349 11.41 -4.44 29.65
C LYS A 349 9.92 -4.32 29.34
N HIS A 350 9.57 -3.46 28.39
CA HIS A 350 8.18 -3.38 27.90
C HIS A 350 7.87 -4.52 26.94
N ILE A 351 7.34 -5.61 27.47
CA ILE A 351 7.05 -6.83 26.71
C ILE A 351 5.59 -6.85 26.26
N THR A 352 5.40 -6.86 24.97
CA THR A 352 4.11 -7.17 24.32
C THR A 352 4.07 -8.63 23.91
N PHE A 353 2.89 -9.18 23.63
CA PHE A 353 2.82 -10.58 23.19
C PHE A 353 3.67 -10.88 21.95
N HIS A 354 3.89 -9.88 21.07
CA HIS A 354 4.73 -10.07 19.87
C HIS A 354 6.22 -10.21 20.22
N CYS A 355 6.65 -9.71 21.38
CA CYS A 355 8.02 -9.87 21.86
C CYS A 355 8.38 -11.34 22.14
N PHE A 356 7.41 -12.20 22.50
CA PHE A 356 7.66 -13.64 22.68
C PHE A 356 8.10 -14.32 21.38
N ARG A 357 7.53 -13.93 20.26
CA ARG A 357 7.99 -14.40 18.96
C ARG A 357 9.38 -13.84 18.61
N HIS A 358 9.69 -12.61 19.01
CA HIS A 358 11.03 -12.07 18.86
C HIS A 358 12.03 -12.85 19.72
N THR A 359 11.64 -13.19 20.95
CA THR A 359 12.40 -14.07 21.85
C THR A 359 12.67 -15.43 21.20
N ALA A 360 11.66 -16.09 20.63
CA ALA A 360 11.86 -17.35 19.91
C ALA A 360 12.91 -17.21 18.79
N ALA A 361 12.83 -16.17 17.97
CA ALA A 361 13.76 -15.93 16.89
C ALA A 361 15.20 -15.72 17.40
N THR A 362 15.33 -14.90 18.43
CA THR A 362 16.61 -14.58 19.08
C THR A 362 17.27 -15.82 19.67
N LEU A 363 16.52 -16.57 20.50
CA LEU A 363 17.02 -17.78 21.14
C LEU A 363 17.45 -18.85 20.12
N LEU A 364 16.73 -19.00 19.02
CA LEU A 364 17.12 -19.92 17.94
C LEU A 364 18.45 -19.50 17.29
N ILE A 365 18.62 -18.21 17.01
CA ILE A 365 19.84 -17.67 16.42
C ILE A 365 21.00 -17.78 17.39
N GLU A 366 20.81 -17.50 18.68
CA GLU A 366 21.83 -17.66 19.73
C GLU A 366 22.28 -19.11 19.85
N ARG A 367 21.37 -20.08 19.67
CA ARG A 367 21.68 -21.51 19.67
C ARG A 367 22.26 -22.04 18.36
N GLY A 368 22.57 -21.19 17.40
CA GLY A 368 23.27 -21.57 16.18
C GLY A 368 22.39 -21.91 14.99
N VAL A 369 21.07 -21.80 15.13
CA VAL A 369 20.17 -22.03 14.00
C VAL A 369 20.38 -20.94 12.95
N ASP A 370 20.55 -21.34 11.68
CA ASP A 370 20.75 -20.40 10.59
C ASP A 370 19.49 -19.54 10.32
N ILE A 371 19.71 -18.35 9.79
CA ILE A 371 18.66 -17.34 9.62
C ILE A 371 17.55 -17.78 8.66
N TYR A 372 17.84 -18.61 7.67
CA TYR A 372 16.85 -19.12 6.71
C TYR A 372 15.94 -20.17 7.36
N THR A 373 16.51 -21.01 8.22
CA THR A 373 15.74 -21.96 9.04
C THR A 373 14.84 -21.20 10.01
N VAL A 374 15.37 -20.17 10.71
CA VAL A 374 14.54 -19.31 11.58
C VAL A 374 13.44 -18.61 10.78
N GLN A 375 13.74 -18.11 9.59
CA GLN A 375 12.74 -17.52 8.69
C GLN A 375 11.60 -18.50 8.38
N LYS A 376 11.94 -19.74 8.05
CA LYS A 376 10.95 -20.79 7.77
C LYS A 376 10.11 -21.12 9.00
N ILE A 377 10.73 -21.34 10.16
CA ILE A 377 10.02 -21.60 11.43
C ILE A 377 9.02 -20.47 11.73
N LEU A 378 9.44 -19.23 11.54
CA LEU A 378 8.57 -18.08 11.76
C LEU A 378 7.54 -17.86 10.63
N GLY A 379 7.67 -18.50 9.47
CA GLY A 379 6.83 -18.24 8.30
C GLY A 379 6.91 -16.78 7.85
N HIS A 380 8.12 -16.21 7.74
CA HIS A 380 8.34 -14.90 7.15
C HIS A 380 8.50 -15.02 5.64
N ALA A 381 7.66 -14.32 4.88
CA ALA A 381 7.73 -14.30 3.42
C ALA A 381 9.04 -13.66 2.90
N ASP A 382 9.64 -12.72 3.67
CA ASP A 382 10.85 -11.99 3.32
C ASP A 382 11.91 -12.17 4.41
N VAL A 383 13.14 -12.55 4.02
CA VAL A 383 14.33 -12.67 4.87
C VAL A 383 14.63 -11.35 5.59
N ALA A 384 14.40 -10.19 4.93
CA ALA A 384 14.60 -8.88 5.53
C ALA A 384 13.85 -8.71 6.86
N THR A 385 12.72 -9.41 7.04
CA THR A 385 11.97 -9.42 8.31
C THR A 385 12.72 -10.17 9.42
N THR A 386 13.57 -11.13 9.07
CA THR A 386 14.37 -11.94 9.99
C THR A 386 15.77 -11.30 10.22
N GLN A 387 16.27 -10.54 9.24
CA GLN A 387 17.56 -9.83 9.33
C GLN A 387 17.66 -8.82 10.47
N ILE A 388 16.53 -8.39 11.04
CA ILE A 388 16.52 -7.54 12.24
C ILE A 388 17.24 -8.20 13.44
N TYR A 389 17.29 -9.54 13.45
CA TYR A 389 18.01 -10.33 14.46
C TYR A 389 19.48 -10.56 14.09
N ALA A 390 19.91 -10.13 12.89
CA ALA A 390 21.28 -10.32 12.40
C ALA A 390 22.33 -9.58 13.24
N ARG A 391 21.96 -8.54 13.99
CA ARG A 391 22.87 -7.84 14.92
C ARG A 391 23.44 -8.77 15.98
N MET A 392 22.69 -9.81 16.38
CA MET A 392 23.13 -10.84 17.32
C MET A 392 24.17 -11.82 16.73
N LEU A 393 24.35 -11.77 15.40
CA LEU A 393 25.40 -12.52 14.72
C LEU A 393 26.78 -11.87 14.87
N ASP A 394 26.89 -10.63 15.38
CA ASP A 394 28.18 -9.95 15.49
C ASP A 394 29.10 -10.63 16.55
N ASP A 395 28.54 -11.11 17.67
CA ASP A 395 29.30 -11.92 18.62
C ASP A 395 29.72 -13.28 18.05
N LYS A 396 28.84 -13.87 17.23
CA LYS A 396 29.17 -15.10 16.50
C LYS A 396 30.18 -14.90 15.38
N LYS A 397 30.15 -13.72 14.71
CA LYS A 397 31.22 -13.38 13.76
C LYS A 397 32.58 -13.33 14.45
N ARG A 398 32.65 -12.75 15.66
CA ARG A 398 33.86 -12.74 16.46
C ARG A 398 34.27 -14.15 16.80
N ALA A 399 33.39 -14.95 17.40
CA ALA A 399 33.65 -16.34 17.72
C ALA A 399 34.06 -17.19 16.50
N ALA A 400 33.38 -16.98 15.34
CA ALA A 400 33.77 -17.65 14.11
C ALA A 400 35.16 -17.22 13.61
N MET A 401 35.52 -15.94 13.71
CA MET A 401 36.85 -15.47 13.34
C MET A 401 37.91 -15.98 14.30
N GLU A 402 37.60 -16.14 15.59
CA GLU A 402 38.50 -16.72 16.61
C GLU A 402 38.77 -18.21 16.40
N THR A 403 37.92 -18.94 15.64
CA THR A 403 38.19 -20.34 15.24
C THR A 403 39.28 -20.46 14.18
N ILE A 404 39.57 -19.37 13.44
CA ILE A 404 40.68 -19.30 12.50
C ILE A 404 41.95 -19.02 13.31
N ASN A 405 42.51 -20.07 13.89
CA ASN A 405 43.76 -19.99 14.66
C ASN A 405 44.79 -20.89 14.00
N PHE A 406 45.87 -20.28 13.51
CA PHE A 406 47.01 -20.99 12.94
C PHE A 406 48.27 -20.68 13.81
N ASP A 407 49.10 -21.68 13.97
CA ASP A 407 50.43 -21.48 14.59
C ASP A 407 51.31 -20.73 13.58
N LEU A 408 51.65 -19.49 13.92
CA LEU A 408 52.52 -18.62 13.12
C LEU A 408 53.97 -18.56 13.65
N THR A 409 54.37 -19.46 14.55
CA THR A 409 55.71 -19.43 15.16
C THR A 409 56.83 -19.63 14.14
N GLU A 410 56.56 -20.28 13.01
CA GLU A 410 57.51 -20.44 11.89
C GLU A 410 57.43 -19.35 10.82
N TYR A 411 56.45 -18.41 10.92
CA TYR A 411 56.31 -17.33 9.95
C TYR A 411 57.33 -16.22 10.24
N LYS A 412 58.41 -16.20 9.44
CA LYS A 412 59.41 -15.15 9.47
C LYS A 412 59.05 -14.04 8.50
N HIS A 413 59.04 -12.81 8.99
CA HIS A 413 58.90 -11.60 8.17
C HIS A 413 60.15 -11.32 7.34
#